data_5038cf6e3c446863a00dec2cfea8ec19
#
_entry.id   5038cf6e3c446863a00dec2cfea8ec19
#
_cell.length_a   1.000
_cell.length_b   1.000
_cell.length_c   1.000
_cell.angle_alpha   90.00
_cell.angle_beta   90.00
_cell.angle_gamma   90.00
#
_symmetry.space_group_name_H-M   'P 1'
#
loop_
_entity.id
_entity.type
_entity.pdbx_description
1 polymer ?
#
loop_
_entity_poly.entity_id
_entity_poly.type
_entity_poly.pdbx_seq_one_letter_code
_entity_poly.pdbx_strand_id
1 'polypeptide(L)'
;IKELKLEDLAQINILTGKNNSGKTSVLEMLKNFRNFMDWDHQNMLAGNKEILYTDAYLEEFQELFDIDSEEKIITYEVGLKSKNLNVSIKAADENTWAHVEIRNLLKTRIPIVSDRDRFLEFDRNLKKIFEYPDLYKETVEVLKEYDDDIIGFEYRQEEQPGPNYGHYTWTITKSSGKHFPLNAYGDGMKRALFLMAMTLKAKNGILLLDNFETSIHPAAMDKTFQWILRACKKLNIQVFLTSHNKEAIDKILKCDPEITKDIAVYTLSKINGKTAARKVSGEKAIVMQNEMGLELR
;
A
#
# COMPACT_ATOMS: atom_id res chain seq x y z
N ILE A 1 16.40 10.32 -4.37
CA ILE A 1 15.67 11.19 -5.36
C ILE A 1 16.05 12.63 -5.08
N LYS A 2 16.67 13.34 -6.04
CA LYS A 2 17.03 14.78 -5.86
C LYS A 2 15.82 15.71 -6.02
N GLU A 3 14.92 15.38 -6.95
CA GLU A 3 13.70 16.15 -7.23
C GLU A 3 12.71 15.22 -7.90
N LEU A 4 11.45 15.23 -7.46
CA LEU A 4 10.38 14.47 -8.11
C LEU A 4 9.04 15.17 -7.87
N LYS A 5 8.26 15.31 -8.93
CA LYS A 5 6.89 15.81 -8.87
C LYS A 5 5.93 14.76 -9.44
N LEU A 6 4.91 14.39 -8.68
CA LEU A 6 3.80 13.56 -9.11
C LEU A 6 2.54 14.42 -9.06
N GLU A 7 1.94 14.68 -10.21
CA GLU A 7 0.73 15.53 -10.32
C GLU A 7 -0.47 14.72 -10.76
N ASP A 8 -1.65 15.23 -10.46
CA ASP A 8 -2.94 14.64 -10.84
C ASP A 8 -3.05 13.17 -10.45
N LEU A 9 -2.78 12.86 -9.21
CA LEU A 9 -2.88 11.50 -8.69
C LEU A 9 -4.30 10.95 -8.87
N ALA A 10 -4.39 9.74 -9.38
CA ALA A 10 -5.63 8.99 -9.53
C ALA A 10 -5.99 8.26 -8.23
N GLN A 11 -7.09 7.54 -8.22
CA GLN A 11 -7.41 6.64 -7.12
C GLN A 11 -6.43 5.47 -7.05
N ILE A 12 -5.98 4.97 -8.21
CA ILE A 12 -4.99 3.89 -8.32
C ILE A 12 -3.78 4.42 -9.08
N ASN A 13 -2.61 4.43 -8.44
CA ASN A 13 -1.38 4.97 -8.98
C ASN A 13 -0.34 3.86 -9.09
N ILE A 14 0.02 3.47 -10.30
CA ILE A 14 1.04 2.46 -10.58
C ILE A 14 2.36 3.17 -10.83
N LEU A 15 3.36 2.90 -9.99
CA LEU A 15 4.72 3.40 -10.15
C LEU A 15 5.56 2.30 -10.83
N THR A 16 6.05 2.58 -12.01
CA THR A 16 6.90 1.67 -12.78
C THR A 16 8.22 2.35 -13.17
N GLY A 17 9.15 1.61 -13.71
CA GLY A 17 10.48 2.11 -14.10
C GLY A 17 11.59 1.12 -13.76
N LYS A 18 12.80 1.39 -14.23
CA LYS A 18 13.98 0.55 -14.00
C LYS A 18 14.28 0.40 -12.50
N ASN A 19 15.06 -0.62 -12.13
CA ASN A 19 15.58 -0.73 -10.78
C ASN A 19 16.33 0.55 -10.39
N ASN A 20 16.22 0.93 -9.12
CA ASN A 20 16.82 2.15 -8.59
C ASN A 20 16.31 3.48 -9.22
N SER A 21 15.11 3.47 -9.82
CA SER A 21 14.45 4.69 -10.31
C SER A 21 13.75 5.52 -9.24
N GLY A 22 13.67 5.01 -7.99
CA GLY A 22 13.06 5.70 -6.86
C GLY A 22 11.61 5.29 -6.54
N LYS A 23 11.08 4.20 -7.13
CA LYS A 23 9.72 3.72 -6.83
C LYS A 23 9.48 3.50 -5.33
N THR A 24 10.33 2.69 -4.72
CA THR A 24 10.28 2.39 -3.29
C THR A 24 10.45 3.66 -2.44
N SER A 25 11.34 4.59 -2.84
CA SER A 25 11.52 5.85 -2.11
C SER A 25 10.25 6.72 -2.10
N VAL A 26 9.43 6.67 -3.15
CA VAL A 26 8.12 7.34 -3.15
C VAL A 26 7.20 6.71 -2.12
N LEU A 27 7.15 5.37 -2.06
CA LEU A 27 6.31 4.68 -1.05
C LEU A 27 6.80 4.94 0.37
N GLU A 28 8.12 4.93 0.61
CA GLU A 28 8.69 5.23 1.93
C GLU A 28 8.39 6.67 2.36
N MET A 29 8.48 7.63 1.45
CA MET A 29 8.07 9.01 1.73
C MET A 29 6.59 9.09 2.14
N LEU A 30 5.70 8.43 1.39
CA LEU A 30 4.27 8.39 1.72
C LEU A 30 4.01 7.66 3.05
N LYS A 31 4.75 6.59 3.35
CA LYS A 31 4.66 5.87 4.61
C LYS A 31 5.07 6.74 5.80
N ASN A 32 6.17 7.47 5.67
CA ASN A 32 6.65 8.39 6.71
C ASN A 32 5.66 9.52 6.98
N PHE A 33 4.81 9.84 6.03
CA PHE A 33 3.71 10.79 6.22
C PHE A 33 2.77 10.39 7.38
N ARG A 34 2.63 9.09 7.64
CA ARG A 34 1.89 8.58 8.82
C ARG A 34 2.50 9.08 10.12
N ASN A 35 3.82 9.05 10.24
CA ASN A 35 4.52 9.47 11.45
C ASN A 35 4.25 10.94 11.75
N PHE A 36 4.27 11.80 10.72
CA PHE A 36 3.97 13.23 10.89
C PHE A 36 2.54 13.49 11.35
N MET A 37 1.58 12.71 10.87
CA MET A 37 0.19 12.83 11.33
C MET A 37 0.01 12.30 12.75
N ASP A 38 0.77 11.28 13.17
CA ASP A 38 0.73 10.75 14.52
C ASP A 38 1.36 11.72 15.53
N TRP A 39 2.45 12.41 15.16
CA TRP A 39 3.07 13.45 15.97
C TRP A 39 2.17 14.67 16.15
N ASP A 40 1.44 15.07 15.07
CA ASP A 40 0.46 16.15 15.14
C ASP A 40 -0.63 15.86 16.18
N HIS A 41 -1.15 14.63 16.20
CA HIS A 41 -2.21 14.26 17.14
C HIS A 41 -1.78 14.36 18.60
N GLN A 42 -0.53 14.04 18.93
CA GLN A 42 0.03 14.21 20.27
C GLN A 42 0.22 15.69 20.64
N ASN A 43 0.53 16.54 19.65
CA ASN A 43 0.78 17.98 19.86
C ASN A 43 -0.47 18.86 19.67
N MET A 44 -1.54 18.38 19.02
CA MET A 44 -2.83 19.09 18.98
C MET A 44 -3.46 19.28 20.36
N LEU A 45 -3.11 18.46 21.33
CA LEU A 45 -3.49 18.65 22.73
C LEU A 45 -2.83 19.89 23.36
N ALA A 46 -1.80 20.47 22.71
CA ALA A 46 -1.00 21.60 23.21
C ALA A 46 -1.35 22.97 22.57
N GLY A 47 -2.36 23.08 21.71
CA GLY A 47 -2.89 24.35 21.18
C GLY A 47 -2.73 24.53 19.65
N ASN A 48 -3.65 25.31 19.05
CA ASN A 48 -3.75 25.61 17.62
C ASN A 48 -2.49 26.25 17.02
N LYS A 49 -1.49 25.45 16.65
CA LYS A 49 -0.33 25.94 15.92
C LYS A 49 -0.46 25.53 14.45
N GLU A 50 -0.31 26.50 13.53
CA GLU A 50 -0.25 26.24 12.08
C GLU A 50 1.07 25.55 11.67
N ILE A 51 2.07 25.57 12.55
CA ILE A 51 3.41 25.03 12.32
C ILE A 51 3.78 24.15 13.50
N LEU A 52 4.16 22.92 13.23
CA LEU A 52 4.76 21.99 14.19
C LEU A 52 6.26 21.91 13.98
N TYR A 53 7.01 22.06 15.07
CA TYR A 53 8.43 21.74 15.14
C TYR A 53 8.61 20.56 16.09
N THR A 54 9.31 19.53 15.65
CA THR A 54 9.62 18.37 16.48
C THR A 54 10.99 17.79 16.09
N ASP A 55 11.60 17.10 17.03
CA ASP A 55 12.80 16.31 16.76
C ASP A 55 12.43 14.83 16.65
N ALA A 56 13.08 14.13 15.75
CA ALA A 56 12.87 12.72 15.50
C ALA A 56 14.21 12.01 15.35
N TYR A 57 14.23 10.69 15.52
CA TYR A 57 15.43 9.92 15.27
C TYR A 57 15.77 9.94 13.78
N LEU A 58 17.01 10.26 13.46
CA LEU A 58 17.50 10.35 12.08
C LEU A 58 17.36 9.03 11.34
N GLU A 59 17.47 7.90 12.05
CA GLU A 59 17.29 6.55 11.51
C GLU A 59 15.95 6.36 10.79
N GLU A 60 14.89 7.06 11.22
CA GLU A 60 13.57 6.98 10.60
C GLU A 60 13.55 7.56 9.16
N PHE A 61 14.55 8.38 8.82
CA PHE A 61 14.63 9.11 7.57
C PHE A 61 15.89 8.80 6.76
N GLN A 62 16.81 7.97 7.26
CA GLN A 62 18.12 7.73 6.64
C GLN A 62 18.01 7.30 5.17
N GLU A 63 17.02 6.44 4.87
CA GLU A 63 16.80 5.96 3.50
C GLU A 63 16.26 7.02 2.53
N LEU A 64 15.77 8.15 3.05
CA LEU A 64 15.26 9.25 2.25
C LEU A 64 16.30 10.29 1.88
N PHE A 65 17.38 10.41 2.68
CA PHE A 65 18.44 11.38 2.42
C PHE A 65 19.30 10.97 1.21
N ASP A 66 19.69 11.95 0.41
CA ASP A 66 20.70 11.74 -0.64
C ASP A 66 22.07 11.53 0.01
N ILE A 67 22.67 10.35 -0.24
CA ILE A 67 23.97 9.95 0.34
C ILE A 67 25.08 10.91 -0.08
N ASP A 68 24.98 11.44 -1.31
CA ASP A 68 26.00 12.31 -1.90
C ASP A 68 25.80 13.81 -1.57
N SER A 69 24.75 14.17 -0.83
CA SER A 69 24.46 15.55 -0.47
C SER A 69 25.23 16.00 0.77
N GLU A 70 25.93 17.12 0.70
CA GLU A 70 26.57 17.75 1.87
C GLU A 70 25.53 18.23 2.89
N GLU A 71 24.40 18.75 2.40
CA GLU A 71 23.28 19.15 3.24
C GLU A 71 22.22 18.02 3.29
N LYS A 72 22.00 17.47 4.46
CA LYS A 72 20.96 16.46 4.72
C LYS A 72 19.61 17.18 4.96
N ILE A 73 19.02 17.69 3.88
CA ILE A 73 17.71 18.35 3.91
C ILE A 73 16.78 17.65 2.95
N ILE A 74 15.57 17.32 3.42
CA ILE A 74 14.46 16.83 2.61
C ILE A 74 13.30 17.79 2.75
N THR A 75 12.75 18.22 1.63
CA THR A 75 11.50 18.98 1.61
C THR A 75 10.51 18.31 0.68
N TYR A 76 9.25 18.23 1.11
CA TYR A 76 8.19 17.78 0.24
C TYR A 76 6.87 18.49 0.54
N GLU A 77 6.07 18.60 -0.49
CA GLU A 77 4.74 19.18 -0.45
C GLU A 77 3.73 18.13 -0.89
N VAL A 78 2.65 17.98 -0.13
CA VAL A 78 1.53 17.10 -0.50
C VAL A 78 0.29 17.96 -0.71
N GLY A 79 -0.16 18.01 -1.95
CA GLY A 79 -1.41 18.66 -2.33
C GLY A 79 -2.61 17.83 -1.90
N LEU A 80 -3.48 18.41 -1.07
CA LEU A 80 -4.74 17.84 -0.64
C LEU A 80 -5.88 18.68 -1.20
N LYS A 81 -7.10 18.13 -1.26
CA LYS A 81 -8.26 18.83 -1.84
C LYS A 81 -8.50 20.24 -1.28
N SER A 82 -8.14 20.49 -0.02
CA SER A 82 -8.43 21.76 0.69
C SER A 82 -7.21 22.61 1.00
N LYS A 83 -6.01 22.02 1.01
CA LYS A 83 -4.76 22.72 1.32
C LYS A 83 -3.53 21.88 1.01
N ASN A 84 -2.36 22.52 0.95
CA ASN A 84 -1.07 21.85 0.79
C ASN A 84 -0.41 21.71 2.15
N LEU A 85 0.05 20.50 2.43
CA LEU A 85 0.90 20.20 3.58
C LEU A 85 2.36 20.30 3.13
N ASN A 86 3.17 21.04 3.87
CA ASN A 86 4.60 21.19 3.59
C ASN A 86 5.40 20.59 4.73
N VAL A 87 6.38 19.76 4.40
CA VAL A 87 7.27 19.14 5.37
C VAL A 87 8.72 19.42 5.00
N SER A 88 9.51 19.83 5.98
CA SER A 88 10.95 19.97 5.87
C SER A 88 11.62 19.14 6.97
N ILE A 89 12.58 18.32 6.60
CA ILE A 89 13.35 17.46 7.49
C ILE A 89 14.82 17.83 7.31
N LYS A 90 15.50 18.24 8.37
CA LYS A 90 16.92 18.59 8.36
C LYS A 90 17.66 17.77 9.43
N ALA A 91 18.76 17.14 9.04
CA ALA A 91 19.64 16.53 10.03
C ALA A 91 20.21 17.60 10.97
N ALA A 92 20.11 17.37 12.27
CA ALA A 92 20.49 18.33 13.30
C ALA A 92 21.94 18.16 13.75
N ASP A 93 22.42 16.93 13.78
CA ASP A 93 23.78 16.55 14.14
C ASP A 93 24.27 15.38 13.29
N GLU A 94 25.52 15.00 13.49
CA GLU A 94 26.19 14.08 12.57
C GLU A 94 25.57 12.68 12.50
N ASN A 95 24.61 12.25 13.37
CA ASN A 95 24.02 10.92 13.20
C ASN A 95 22.82 10.56 14.10
N THR A 96 22.25 11.47 14.89
CA THR A 96 21.26 11.06 15.91
C THR A 96 19.88 11.68 15.71
N TRP A 97 19.80 12.96 15.39
CA TRP A 97 18.56 13.72 15.38
C TRP A 97 18.27 14.39 14.03
N ALA A 98 17.00 14.50 13.70
CA ALA A 98 16.48 15.31 12.61
C ALA A 98 15.48 16.33 13.15
N HIS A 99 15.65 17.59 12.75
CA HIS A 99 14.64 18.62 12.97
C HIS A 99 13.56 18.52 11.90
N VAL A 100 12.31 18.36 12.31
CA VAL A 100 11.15 18.26 11.43
C VAL A 100 10.26 19.48 11.60
N GLU A 101 9.99 20.17 10.51
CA GLU A 101 9.04 21.27 10.42
C GLU A 101 7.88 20.87 9.52
N ILE A 102 6.66 20.97 10.04
CA ILE A 102 5.43 20.65 9.29
C ILE A 102 4.52 21.90 9.31
N ARG A 103 4.16 22.37 8.11
CA ARG A 103 3.24 23.51 7.95
C ARG A 103 1.91 23.04 7.38
N ASN A 104 0.84 23.74 7.74
CA ASN A 104 -0.52 23.48 7.30
C ASN A 104 -1.05 22.09 7.72
N LEU A 105 -0.87 21.76 8.97
CA LEU A 105 -1.27 20.50 9.59
C LEU A 105 -2.69 20.05 9.24
N LEU A 106 -2.88 18.76 9.12
CA LEU A 106 -4.18 18.15 8.87
C LEU A 106 -4.96 18.01 10.16
N LYS A 107 -6.21 18.45 10.17
CA LYS A 107 -7.11 18.25 11.34
C LYS A 107 -7.64 16.82 11.46
N THR A 108 -7.48 16.00 10.42
CA THR A 108 -8.03 14.66 10.36
C THR A 108 -6.95 13.68 10.01
N ARG A 109 -6.83 12.62 10.80
CA ARG A 109 -5.90 11.51 10.54
C ARG A 109 -6.37 10.71 9.33
N ILE A 110 -5.47 10.51 8.35
CA ILE A 110 -5.69 9.64 7.19
C ILE A 110 -4.96 8.32 7.44
N PRO A 111 -5.65 7.16 7.44
CA PRO A 111 -4.96 5.88 7.53
C PRO A 111 -3.99 5.69 6.36
N ILE A 112 -2.71 5.45 6.65
CA ILE A 112 -1.71 5.06 5.65
C ILE A 112 -1.22 3.67 6.04
N VAL A 113 -1.44 2.70 5.16
CA VAL A 113 -1.14 1.29 5.39
C VAL A 113 -0.19 0.80 4.32
N SER A 114 0.90 0.16 4.73
CA SER A 114 1.88 -0.45 3.83
C SER A 114 1.84 -1.96 3.99
N ASP A 115 2.06 -2.69 2.90
CA ASP A 115 2.26 -4.14 2.93
C ASP A 115 3.57 -4.56 3.62
N ARG A 116 4.43 -3.59 3.94
CA ARG A 116 5.63 -3.74 4.78
C ARG A 116 5.35 -3.54 6.26
N ASP A 117 4.12 -3.15 6.64
CA ASP A 117 3.74 -3.07 8.05
C ASP A 117 3.73 -4.45 8.70
N ARG A 118 4.04 -4.51 10.00
CA ARG A 118 4.13 -5.77 10.72
C ARG A 118 2.78 -6.49 10.75
N PHE A 119 2.82 -7.81 10.72
CA PHE A 119 1.67 -8.74 10.71
C PHE A 119 0.81 -8.70 12.00
N LEU A 120 1.18 -7.91 12.99
CA LEU A 120 0.59 -7.90 14.34
C LEU A 120 -0.92 -7.67 14.41
N GLU A 121 -1.53 -7.13 13.36
CA GLU A 121 -2.98 -6.82 13.33
C GLU A 121 -3.73 -7.60 12.22
N PHE A 122 -3.12 -8.64 11.67
CA PHE A 122 -3.72 -9.41 10.57
C PHE A 122 -5.13 -9.91 10.91
N ASP A 123 -5.27 -10.63 12.02
CA ASP A 123 -6.56 -11.22 12.43
C ASP A 123 -7.63 -10.15 12.61
N ARG A 124 -7.29 -9.08 13.31
CA ARG A 124 -8.19 -7.96 13.57
C ARG A 124 -8.66 -7.30 12.28
N ASN A 125 -7.77 -7.11 11.31
CA ASN A 125 -8.10 -6.46 10.06
C ASN A 125 -8.84 -7.40 9.11
N LEU A 126 -8.45 -8.67 9.02
CA LEU A 126 -9.14 -9.63 8.17
C LEU A 126 -10.58 -9.91 8.67
N LYS A 127 -10.81 -9.89 9.97
CA LYS A 127 -12.18 -10.01 10.53
C LYS A 127 -13.17 -8.98 10.00
N LYS A 128 -12.70 -7.80 9.60
CA LYS A 128 -13.56 -6.76 8.99
C LYS A 128 -14.22 -7.22 7.68
N ILE A 129 -13.71 -8.30 7.06
CA ILE A 129 -14.31 -8.86 5.84
C ILE A 129 -15.78 -9.25 6.06
N PHE A 130 -16.14 -9.69 7.26
CA PHE A 130 -17.51 -10.10 7.60
C PHE A 130 -18.50 -8.93 7.61
N GLU A 131 -18.00 -7.68 7.68
CA GLU A 131 -18.82 -6.46 7.51
C GLU A 131 -19.20 -6.21 6.05
N TYR A 132 -18.56 -6.92 5.09
CA TYR A 132 -18.72 -6.74 3.65
C TYR A 132 -19.04 -8.07 2.96
N PRO A 133 -20.31 -8.53 2.94
CA PRO A 133 -20.69 -9.84 2.40
C PRO A 133 -20.26 -10.09 0.94
N ASP A 134 -20.25 -9.04 0.12
CA ASP A 134 -19.82 -9.15 -1.29
C ASP A 134 -18.31 -9.42 -1.37
N LEU A 135 -17.51 -8.65 -0.61
CA LEU A 135 -16.06 -8.85 -0.55
C LEU A 135 -15.71 -10.21 0.05
N TYR A 136 -16.49 -10.70 1.04
CA TYR A 136 -16.31 -12.03 1.58
C TYR A 136 -16.53 -13.10 0.50
N LYS A 137 -17.61 -13.02 -0.28
CA LYS A 137 -17.86 -13.95 -1.38
C LYS A 137 -16.75 -13.93 -2.43
N GLU A 138 -16.32 -12.72 -2.83
CA GLU A 138 -15.21 -12.58 -3.76
C GLU A 138 -13.89 -13.13 -3.18
N THR A 139 -13.66 -13.02 -1.85
CA THR A 139 -12.52 -13.63 -1.19
C THR A 139 -12.55 -15.15 -1.32
N VAL A 140 -13.70 -15.78 -1.11
CA VAL A 140 -13.85 -17.23 -1.29
C VAL A 140 -13.51 -17.63 -2.73
N GLU A 141 -13.92 -16.84 -3.73
CA GLU A 141 -13.58 -17.11 -5.14
C GLU A 141 -12.07 -16.94 -5.42
N VAL A 142 -11.38 -16.05 -4.71
CA VAL A 142 -9.91 -15.98 -4.77
C VAL A 142 -9.27 -17.20 -4.14
N LEU A 143 -9.79 -17.67 -3.00
CA LEU A 143 -9.25 -18.85 -2.31
C LEU A 143 -9.42 -20.13 -3.12
N LYS A 144 -10.47 -20.25 -3.94
CA LYS A 144 -10.68 -21.36 -4.86
C LYS A 144 -9.59 -21.48 -5.94
N GLU A 145 -8.86 -20.42 -6.25
CA GLU A 145 -7.69 -20.51 -7.16
C GLU A 145 -6.51 -21.30 -6.55
N TYR A 146 -6.53 -21.50 -5.24
CA TYR A 146 -5.54 -22.30 -4.54
C TYR A 146 -6.03 -23.74 -4.25
N ASP A 147 -7.35 -23.90 -4.07
CA ASP A 147 -8.00 -25.17 -3.77
C ASP A 147 -9.50 -25.05 -4.09
N ASP A 148 -9.97 -25.69 -5.15
CA ASP A 148 -11.31 -25.59 -5.70
C ASP A 148 -12.41 -26.11 -4.75
N ASP A 149 -12.04 -26.95 -3.78
CA ASP A 149 -12.95 -27.47 -2.75
C ASP A 149 -13.32 -26.44 -1.68
N ILE A 150 -12.71 -25.26 -1.66
CA ILE A 150 -12.96 -24.24 -0.64
C ILE A 150 -14.36 -23.65 -0.82
N ILE A 151 -15.16 -23.64 0.26
CA ILE A 151 -16.48 -23.02 0.29
C ILE A 151 -16.57 -21.83 1.25
N GLY A 152 -15.56 -21.65 2.11
CA GLY A 152 -15.52 -20.55 3.06
C GLY A 152 -14.28 -20.52 3.92
N PHE A 153 -14.18 -19.47 4.73
CA PHE A 153 -13.17 -19.34 5.78
C PHE A 153 -13.77 -18.59 6.97
N GLU A 154 -13.25 -18.87 8.13
CA GLU A 154 -13.75 -18.32 9.40
C GLU A 154 -12.62 -18.17 10.42
N TYR A 155 -12.86 -17.36 11.43
CA TYR A 155 -11.99 -17.25 12.60
C TYR A 155 -12.63 -17.95 13.78
N ARG A 156 -12.14 -19.12 14.11
CA ARG A 156 -12.73 -19.99 15.13
C ARG A 156 -11.72 -20.44 16.17
N GLN A 157 -12.24 -20.83 17.33
CA GLN A 157 -11.46 -21.43 18.38
C GLN A 157 -11.10 -22.86 17.99
N GLU A 158 -9.82 -23.22 18.09
CA GLU A 158 -9.41 -24.62 17.94
C GLU A 158 -9.87 -25.42 19.15
N GLU A 159 -10.48 -26.57 18.89
CA GLU A 159 -10.79 -27.56 19.91
C GLU A 159 -9.48 -28.29 20.27
N GLN A 160 -8.78 -27.82 21.30
CA GLN A 160 -7.65 -28.56 21.86
C GLN A 160 -8.10 -29.33 23.09
N PRO A 161 -7.74 -30.64 23.20
CA PRO A 161 -7.96 -31.39 24.43
C PRO A 161 -6.97 -30.91 25.50
N GLY A 162 -7.45 -30.19 26.50
CA GLY A 162 -6.66 -29.75 27.66
C GLY A 162 -7.18 -28.45 28.30
N PRO A 163 -6.67 -28.09 29.50
CA PRO A 163 -7.16 -26.94 30.27
C PRO A 163 -6.64 -25.58 29.73
N ASN A 164 -5.99 -25.53 28.55
CA ASN A 164 -5.47 -24.31 27.96
C ASN A 164 -6.58 -23.55 27.23
N TYR A 165 -6.63 -22.25 27.44
CA TYR A 165 -7.49 -21.30 26.75
C TYR A 165 -7.40 -21.54 25.23
N GLY A 166 -8.53 -21.85 24.59
CA GLY A 166 -8.59 -22.20 23.19
C GLY A 166 -7.93 -21.12 22.32
N HIS A 167 -7.00 -21.55 21.50
CA HIS A 167 -6.33 -20.68 20.54
C HIS A 167 -7.27 -20.41 19.37
N TYR A 168 -7.47 -19.13 19.03
CA TYR A 168 -8.25 -18.77 17.85
C TYR A 168 -7.34 -18.77 16.62
N THR A 169 -7.82 -19.35 15.53
CA THR A 169 -7.11 -19.41 14.25
C THR A 169 -8.04 -19.21 13.06
N TRP A 170 -7.48 -18.76 11.93
CA TRP A 170 -8.18 -18.77 10.67
C TRP A 170 -8.26 -20.20 10.13
N THR A 171 -9.47 -20.59 9.77
CA THR A 171 -9.79 -21.94 9.32
C THR A 171 -10.49 -21.87 7.97
N ILE A 172 -10.05 -22.70 7.05
CA ILE A 172 -10.61 -22.87 5.72
C ILE A 172 -11.61 -24.03 5.75
N THR A 173 -12.82 -23.79 5.24
CA THR A 173 -13.89 -24.78 5.17
C THR A 173 -13.99 -25.36 3.77
N LYS A 174 -13.95 -26.68 3.62
CA LYS A 174 -14.12 -27.40 2.37
C LYS A 174 -15.53 -27.90 2.15
N SER A 175 -15.87 -28.20 0.89
CA SER A 175 -17.17 -28.77 0.49
C SER A 175 -17.53 -30.06 1.23
N SER A 176 -16.53 -30.85 1.65
CA SER A 176 -16.69 -32.04 2.49
C SER A 176 -17.11 -31.75 3.94
N GLY A 177 -17.24 -30.49 4.33
CA GLY A 177 -17.48 -30.07 5.71
C GLY A 177 -16.22 -30.14 6.61
N LYS A 178 -15.07 -30.51 6.09
CA LYS A 178 -13.82 -30.52 6.84
C LYS A 178 -13.23 -29.12 6.97
N HIS A 179 -12.57 -28.87 8.09
CA HIS A 179 -11.93 -27.60 8.41
C HIS A 179 -10.41 -27.79 8.49
N PHE A 180 -9.69 -26.87 7.90
CA PHE A 180 -8.22 -26.89 7.90
C PHE A 180 -7.68 -25.54 8.36
N PRO A 181 -6.68 -25.50 9.25
CA PRO A 181 -6.09 -24.23 9.66
C PRO A 181 -5.40 -23.56 8.47
N LEU A 182 -5.49 -22.24 8.38
CA LEU A 182 -4.85 -21.45 7.32
C LEU A 182 -3.34 -21.74 7.20
N ASN A 183 -2.69 -22.06 8.33
CA ASN A 183 -1.26 -22.40 8.35
C ASN A 183 -0.92 -23.68 7.58
N ALA A 184 -1.87 -24.56 7.29
CA ALA A 184 -1.68 -25.73 6.45
C ALA A 184 -1.58 -25.41 4.95
N TYR A 185 -1.94 -24.18 4.55
CA TYR A 185 -1.87 -23.74 3.16
C TYR A 185 -0.56 -23.01 2.84
N GLY A 186 -0.23 -22.95 1.55
CA GLY A 186 0.99 -22.30 1.06
C GLY A 186 1.01 -20.77 1.25
N ASP A 187 2.22 -20.21 1.14
CA ASP A 187 2.45 -18.78 1.38
C ASP A 187 1.72 -17.86 0.41
N GLY A 188 1.43 -18.32 -0.81
CA GLY A 188 0.65 -17.56 -1.79
C GLY A 188 -0.75 -17.21 -1.31
N MET A 189 -1.48 -18.19 -0.73
CA MET A 189 -2.81 -17.96 -0.15
C MET A 189 -2.73 -17.01 1.05
N LYS A 190 -1.77 -17.22 1.94
CA LYS A 190 -1.55 -16.36 3.11
C LYS A 190 -1.24 -14.92 2.68
N ARG A 191 -0.43 -14.74 1.63
CA ARG A 191 -0.10 -13.43 1.06
C ARG A 191 -1.34 -12.74 0.49
N ALA A 192 -2.19 -13.44 -0.25
CA ALA A 192 -3.44 -12.88 -0.77
C ALA A 192 -4.35 -12.38 0.36
N LEU A 193 -4.60 -13.21 1.39
CA LEU A 193 -5.38 -12.82 2.56
C LEU A 193 -4.75 -11.67 3.34
N PHE A 194 -3.41 -11.63 3.44
CA PHE A 194 -2.69 -10.52 4.05
C PHE A 194 -2.94 -9.21 3.32
N LEU A 195 -2.82 -9.19 2.00
CA LEU A 195 -3.09 -7.99 1.19
C LEU A 195 -4.55 -7.54 1.32
N MET A 196 -5.50 -8.47 1.39
CA MET A 196 -6.91 -8.16 1.66
C MET A 196 -7.10 -7.54 3.04
N ALA A 197 -6.46 -8.08 4.09
CA ALA A 197 -6.50 -7.51 5.44
C ALA A 197 -5.92 -6.10 5.49
N MET A 198 -4.80 -5.84 4.78
CA MET A 198 -4.20 -4.50 4.68
C MET A 198 -5.13 -3.53 3.93
N THR A 199 -5.79 -4.00 2.88
CA THR A 199 -6.79 -3.21 2.15
C THR A 199 -7.95 -2.80 3.07
N LEU A 200 -8.50 -3.73 3.84
CA LEU A 200 -9.57 -3.43 4.81
C LEU A 200 -9.13 -2.45 5.91
N LYS A 201 -7.86 -2.54 6.33
CA LYS A 201 -7.25 -1.60 7.29
C LYS A 201 -7.19 -0.18 6.74
N ALA A 202 -6.93 -0.03 5.44
CA ALA A 202 -6.71 1.26 4.77
C ALA A 202 -7.99 2.03 4.43
N LYS A 203 -9.18 1.59 4.86
CA LYS A 203 -10.46 2.27 4.60
C LYS A 203 -10.39 3.78 4.84
N ASN A 204 -10.86 4.57 3.86
CA ASN A 204 -10.81 6.03 3.82
C ASN A 204 -9.39 6.61 3.90
N GLY A 205 -8.40 5.88 3.41
CA GLY A 205 -6.99 6.27 3.51
C GLY A 205 -6.17 5.90 2.29
N ILE A 206 -4.91 5.56 2.54
CA ILE A 206 -3.91 5.25 1.53
C ILE A 206 -3.38 3.84 1.75
N LEU A 207 -3.32 3.05 0.68
CA LEU A 207 -2.70 1.73 0.64
C LEU A 207 -1.43 1.79 -0.19
N LEU A 208 -0.32 1.36 0.39
CA LEU A 208 0.99 1.31 -0.25
C LEU A 208 1.40 -0.16 -0.43
N LEU A 209 1.61 -0.58 -1.68
CA LEU A 209 2.00 -1.95 -2.02
C LEU A 209 3.29 -1.94 -2.85
N ASP A 210 4.37 -2.44 -2.27
CA ASP A 210 5.66 -2.50 -2.95
C ASP A 210 5.88 -3.89 -3.58
N ASN A 211 6.21 -3.91 -4.89
CA ASN A 211 6.31 -5.15 -5.68
C ASN A 211 5.12 -6.07 -5.40
N PHE A 212 3.93 -5.53 -5.58
CA PHE A 212 2.64 -6.09 -5.10
C PHE A 212 2.36 -7.51 -5.59
N GLU A 213 2.94 -7.90 -6.73
CA GLU A 213 2.83 -9.23 -7.32
C GLU A 213 3.66 -10.30 -6.59
N THR A 214 4.59 -9.89 -5.73
CA THR A 214 5.52 -10.81 -5.06
C THR A 214 4.77 -11.79 -4.17
N SER A 215 5.09 -13.08 -4.32
CA SER A 215 4.53 -14.18 -3.55
C SER A 215 3.04 -14.49 -3.79
N ILE A 216 2.38 -13.86 -4.78
CA ILE A 216 1.05 -14.27 -5.22
C ILE A 216 1.22 -15.35 -6.30
N HIS A 217 0.47 -16.44 -6.18
CA HIS A 217 0.48 -17.48 -7.21
C HIS A 217 -0.07 -16.94 -8.53
N PRO A 218 0.58 -17.18 -9.69
CA PRO A 218 0.15 -16.62 -10.97
C PRO A 218 -1.32 -16.86 -11.32
N ALA A 219 -1.86 -18.04 -11.02
CA ALA A 219 -3.27 -18.36 -11.26
C ALA A 219 -4.24 -17.50 -10.42
N ALA A 220 -3.85 -17.15 -9.19
CA ALA A 220 -4.69 -16.36 -8.29
C ALA A 220 -4.50 -14.84 -8.47
N MET A 221 -3.53 -14.39 -9.28
CA MET A 221 -3.19 -12.97 -9.46
C MET A 221 -4.38 -12.14 -9.92
N ASP A 222 -5.06 -12.58 -10.97
CA ASP A 222 -6.13 -11.81 -11.61
C ASP A 222 -7.27 -11.55 -10.63
N LYS A 223 -7.77 -12.59 -9.97
CA LYS A 223 -8.83 -12.47 -8.97
C LYS A 223 -8.38 -11.69 -7.73
N THR A 224 -7.14 -11.88 -7.27
CA THR A 224 -6.60 -11.13 -6.13
C THR A 224 -6.52 -9.64 -6.43
N PHE A 225 -6.00 -9.26 -7.59
CA PHE A 225 -5.92 -7.84 -7.97
C PHE A 225 -7.28 -7.23 -8.18
N GLN A 226 -8.17 -7.92 -8.86
CA GLN A 226 -9.55 -7.48 -9.05
C GLN A 226 -10.23 -7.22 -7.69
N TRP A 227 -10.08 -8.14 -6.74
CA TRP A 227 -10.60 -7.97 -5.40
C TRP A 227 -10.02 -6.72 -4.71
N ILE A 228 -8.69 -6.56 -4.71
CA ILE A 228 -8.03 -5.41 -4.06
C ILE A 228 -8.53 -4.09 -4.65
N LEU A 229 -8.56 -3.98 -5.99
CA LEU A 229 -8.94 -2.74 -6.65
C LEU A 229 -10.43 -2.39 -6.45
N ARG A 230 -11.32 -3.39 -6.49
CA ARG A 230 -12.75 -3.20 -6.17
C ARG A 230 -12.95 -2.79 -4.72
N ALA A 231 -12.26 -3.43 -3.79
CA ALA A 231 -12.29 -3.07 -2.39
C ALA A 231 -11.77 -1.64 -2.17
N CYS A 232 -10.71 -1.23 -2.86
CA CYS A 232 -10.18 0.14 -2.79
C CYS A 232 -11.22 1.16 -3.27
N LYS A 233 -11.92 0.88 -4.37
CA LYS A 233 -12.99 1.74 -4.87
C LYS A 233 -14.16 1.81 -3.87
N LYS A 234 -14.62 0.67 -3.37
CA LYS A 234 -15.73 0.55 -2.41
C LYS A 234 -15.43 1.22 -1.07
N LEU A 235 -14.21 1.13 -0.59
CA LEU A 235 -13.78 1.61 0.74
C LEU A 235 -13.13 3.00 0.70
N ASN A 236 -13.18 3.70 -0.44
CA ASN A 236 -12.58 5.02 -0.65
C ASN A 236 -11.09 5.04 -0.27
N ILE A 237 -10.31 4.15 -0.87
CA ILE A 237 -8.87 4.00 -0.62
C ILE A 237 -8.10 4.50 -1.84
N GLN A 238 -7.15 5.40 -1.65
CA GLN A 238 -6.16 5.73 -2.67
C GLN A 238 -5.01 4.73 -2.60
N VAL A 239 -4.59 4.19 -3.75
CA VAL A 239 -3.58 3.13 -3.82
C VAL A 239 -2.34 3.61 -4.55
N PHE A 240 -1.18 3.26 -4.03
CA PHE A 240 0.10 3.36 -4.72
C PHE A 240 0.72 1.97 -4.79
N LEU A 241 0.94 1.52 -6.01
CA LEU A 241 1.50 0.20 -6.32
C LEU A 241 2.86 0.38 -7.00
N THR A 242 3.86 -0.39 -6.61
CA THR A 242 5.08 -0.51 -7.42
C THR A 242 5.15 -1.86 -8.09
N SER A 243 5.59 -1.91 -9.32
CA SER A 243 5.96 -3.13 -10.02
C SER A 243 7.03 -2.88 -11.06
N HIS A 244 7.81 -3.89 -11.35
CA HIS A 244 8.68 -3.98 -12.51
C HIS A 244 8.30 -5.14 -13.43
N ASN A 245 7.25 -5.88 -13.07
CA ASN A 245 6.73 -7.01 -13.84
C ASN A 245 5.65 -6.52 -14.81
N LYS A 246 5.96 -6.63 -16.11
CA LYS A 246 5.05 -6.23 -17.20
C LYS A 246 3.73 -7.00 -17.13
N GLU A 247 3.77 -8.30 -16.87
CA GLU A 247 2.58 -9.14 -16.81
C GLU A 247 1.65 -8.69 -15.68
N ALA A 248 2.19 -8.41 -14.49
CA ALA A 248 1.41 -7.94 -13.34
C ALA A 248 0.76 -6.58 -13.63
N ILE A 249 1.49 -5.66 -14.27
CA ILE A 249 0.94 -4.36 -14.69
C ILE A 249 -0.19 -4.56 -15.70
N ASP A 250 0.01 -5.42 -16.71
CA ASP A 250 -1.00 -5.71 -17.74
C ASP A 250 -2.28 -6.32 -17.13
N LYS A 251 -2.14 -7.26 -16.21
CA LYS A 251 -3.25 -7.87 -15.48
C LYS A 251 -4.06 -6.83 -14.69
N ILE A 252 -3.41 -5.91 -13.99
CA ILE A 252 -4.09 -4.80 -13.28
C ILE A 252 -4.83 -3.88 -14.26
N LEU A 253 -4.17 -3.46 -15.32
CA LEU A 253 -4.75 -2.55 -16.29
C LEU A 253 -6.00 -3.12 -16.97
N LYS A 254 -6.05 -4.44 -17.16
CA LYS A 254 -7.14 -5.15 -17.86
C LYS A 254 -8.16 -5.83 -16.94
N CYS A 255 -7.97 -5.77 -15.62
CA CYS A 255 -8.80 -6.54 -14.68
C CYS A 255 -10.28 -6.12 -14.69
N ASP A 256 -10.57 -4.84 -14.90
CA ASP A 256 -11.93 -4.30 -14.91
C ASP A 256 -11.95 -2.94 -15.65
N PRO A 257 -12.69 -2.81 -16.78
CA PRO A 257 -12.75 -1.57 -17.56
C PRO A 257 -13.24 -0.35 -16.77
N GLU A 258 -14.11 -0.53 -15.79
CA GLU A 258 -14.60 0.56 -14.94
C GLU A 258 -13.54 1.02 -13.94
N ILE A 259 -12.64 0.14 -13.54
CA ILE A 259 -11.51 0.45 -12.66
C ILE A 259 -10.37 1.10 -13.46
N THR A 260 -10.16 0.68 -14.72
CA THR A 260 -9.10 1.20 -15.59
C THR A 260 -9.13 2.73 -15.72
N LYS A 261 -10.31 3.33 -15.71
CA LYS A 261 -10.51 4.79 -15.75
C LYS A 261 -9.94 5.51 -14.53
N ASP A 262 -9.86 4.81 -13.40
CA ASP A 262 -9.38 5.34 -12.13
C ASP A 262 -7.88 5.07 -11.92
N ILE A 263 -7.17 4.55 -12.96
CA ILE A 263 -5.75 4.22 -12.93
C ILE A 263 -4.91 5.30 -13.60
N ALA A 264 -3.83 5.70 -12.94
CA ALA A 264 -2.71 6.43 -13.54
C ALA A 264 -1.41 5.61 -13.42
N VAL A 265 -0.63 5.58 -14.49
CA VAL A 265 0.68 4.93 -14.53
C VAL A 265 1.76 6.00 -14.61
N TYR A 266 2.68 5.97 -13.65
CA TYR A 266 3.84 6.86 -13.57
C TYR A 266 5.09 6.06 -13.84
N THR A 267 5.74 6.33 -14.97
CA THR A 267 7.06 5.76 -15.28
C THR A 267 8.14 6.66 -14.74
N LEU A 268 8.91 6.16 -13.77
CA LEU A 268 10.02 6.89 -13.16
C LEU A 268 11.31 6.60 -13.91
N SER A 269 12.04 7.65 -14.26
CA SER A 269 13.33 7.57 -14.95
C SER A 269 14.34 8.57 -14.37
N LYS A 270 15.63 8.22 -14.41
CA LYS A 270 16.71 9.15 -14.07
C LYS A 270 17.24 9.82 -15.34
N ILE A 271 17.16 11.15 -15.40
CA ILE A 271 17.65 11.97 -16.51
C ILE A 271 18.59 13.01 -15.92
N ASN A 272 19.87 13.00 -16.31
CA ASN A 272 20.90 13.92 -15.81
C ASN A 272 20.96 14.01 -14.27
N GLY A 273 20.85 12.87 -13.58
CA GLY A 273 20.89 12.80 -12.12
C GLY A 273 19.60 13.21 -11.39
N LYS A 274 18.59 13.72 -12.10
CA LYS A 274 17.26 14.02 -11.55
C LYS A 274 16.28 12.90 -11.88
N THR A 275 15.32 12.66 -10.98
CA THR A 275 14.23 11.72 -11.22
C THR A 275 13.08 12.46 -11.91
N ALA A 276 12.63 11.96 -13.04
CA ALA A 276 11.47 12.44 -13.76
C ALA A 276 10.36 11.40 -13.74
N ALA A 277 9.10 11.84 -13.69
CA ALA A 277 7.93 11.00 -13.82
C ALA A 277 7.16 11.32 -15.10
N ARG A 278 6.84 10.30 -15.87
CA ARG A 278 5.93 10.40 -17.02
C ARG A 278 4.61 9.74 -16.65
N LYS A 279 3.52 10.51 -16.67
CA LYS A 279 2.17 10.03 -16.39
C LYS A 279 1.46 9.62 -17.68
N VAL A 280 0.73 8.51 -17.63
CA VAL A 280 -0.29 8.11 -18.62
C VAL A 280 -1.53 7.59 -17.90
N SER A 281 -2.73 7.76 -18.48
CA SER A 281 -3.94 7.12 -17.97
C SER A 281 -3.90 5.61 -18.18
N GLY A 282 -4.67 4.84 -17.38
CA GLY A 282 -4.76 3.39 -17.53
C GLY A 282 -5.18 2.96 -18.93
N GLU A 283 -6.18 3.64 -19.52
CA GLU A 283 -6.63 3.37 -20.89
C GLU A 283 -5.51 3.59 -21.92
N LYS A 284 -4.80 4.70 -21.81
CA LYS A 284 -3.66 5.00 -22.70
C LYS A 284 -2.51 4.01 -22.51
N ALA A 285 -2.28 3.55 -21.28
CA ALA A 285 -1.26 2.55 -20.97
C ALA A 285 -1.55 1.22 -21.68
N ILE A 286 -2.82 0.77 -21.71
CA ILE A 286 -3.26 -0.43 -22.44
C ILE A 286 -2.95 -0.29 -23.94
N VAL A 287 -3.32 0.84 -24.55
CA VAL A 287 -3.06 1.11 -25.98
C VAL A 287 -1.55 1.06 -26.26
N MET A 288 -0.75 1.73 -25.44
CA MET A 288 0.72 1.76 -25.61
C MET A 288 1.34 0.36 -25.51
N GLN A 289 0.87 -0.50 -24.60
CA GLN A 289 1.37 -1.86 -24.48
C GLN A 289 0.93 -2.76 -25.65
N ASN A 290 -0.33 -2.70 -26.05
CA ASN A 290 -0.90 -3.61 -27.03
C ASN A 290 -0.55 -3.24 -28.48
N GLU A 291 -0.60 -1.94 -28.83
CA GLU A 291 -0.49 -1.49 -30.21
C GLU A 291 0.94 -1.06 -30.58
N MET A 292 1.69 -0.52 -29.62
CA MET A 292 3.01 0.04 -29.86
C MET A 292 4.15 -0.85 -29.35
N GLY A 293 3.84 -1.92 -28.59
CA GLY A 293 4.85 -2.75 -27.93
C GLY A 293 5.73 -1.96 -26.96
N LEU A 294 5.30 -0.75 -26.57
CA LEU A 294 6.07 0.11 -25.70
C LEU A 294 6.05 -0.42 -24.27
N GLU A 295 7.22 -0.66 -23.75
CA GLU A 295 7.35 -0.99 -22.33
C GLU A 295 7.08 0.26 -21.48
N LEU A 296 6.20 0.12 -20.50
CA LEU A 296 5.93 1.16 -19.50
C LEU A 296 7.05 1.29 -18.44
N ARG A 297 8.27 0.81 -18.78
CA ARG A 297 9.46 0.81 -17.92
C ARG A 297 10.36 1.99 -18.19
#